data_cf783e930af56c57650582eee443142f
#
_entry.id   cf783e930af56c57650582eee443142f
#
_cell.length_a   1.000
_cell.length_b   1.000
_cell.length_c   1.000
_cell.angle_alpha   90.00
_cell.angle_beta   90.00
_cell.angle_gamma   90.00
#
_symmetry.space_group_name_H-M   'P 1'
#
loop_
_entity.id
_entity.type
_entity.pdbx_description
1 polymer ?
#
loop_
_entity_poly.entity_id
_entity_poly.type
_entity_poly.pdbx_seq_one_letter_code
_entity_poly.pdbx_strand_id
1 'polypeptide(L)'
;MTVNVLFAATEARWAEYEAPLRAAIADVGVEAQIATSMPPEIVDYIVYAPNSEVQDFTPYTRAKAVLNLWAGVEAVVGNETLKIPLCRMVDPALTQGMVEWVTGHILRLHLGMDAHIGAAPGTWDPVAPPLSFDTRVTVLGLGELGTACAQALAGLGFQVTGWSRSQKDIDGITCLS
;
A
#
# COMPACT_ATOMS: atom_id res chain seq x y z
N MET A 1 -4.41 -14.62 -28.69
CA MET A 1 -5.20 -13.37 -28.82
C MET A 1 -4.48 -12.31 -28.04
N THR A 2 -3.93 -11.31 -28.72
CA THR A 2 -3.10 -10.26 -28.10
C THR A 2 -3.96 -9.37 -27.21
N VAL A 3 -3.55 -9.14 -25.98
CA VAL A 3 -4.22 -8.28 -25.01
C VAL A 3 -3.70 -6.84 -25.17
N ASN A 4 -4.61 -5.86 -25.27
CA ASN A 4 -4.25 -4.45 -25.39
C ASN A 4 -4.29 -3.77 -24.01
N VAL A 5 -3.16 -3.23 -23.58
CA VAL A 5 -2.98 -2.59 -22.28
C VAL A 5 -2.61 -1.12 -22.49
N LEU A 6 -3.48 -0.23 -22.05
CA LEU A 6 -3.18 1.20 -21.99
C LEU A 6 -2.44 1.53 -20.70
N PHE A 7 -1.29 2.19 -20.79
CA PHE A 7 -0.62 2.79 -19.66
C PHE A 7 -1.06 4.25 -19.50
N ALA A 8 -1.99 4.49 -18.61
CA ALA A 8 -2.58 5.80 -18.33
C ALA A 8 -1.96 6.42 -17.07
N ALA A 9 -0.75 6.95 -17.21
CA ALA A 9 -0.03 7.69 -16.19
C ALA A 9 0.87 8.74 -16.87
N THR A 10 1.66 9.49 -16.09
CA THR A 10 2.59 10.48 -16.65
C THR A 10 3.74 9.82 -17.42
N GLU A 11 4.33 10.56 -18.37
CA GLU A 11 5.46 10.08 -19.17
C GLU A 11 6.67 9.67 -18.29
N ALA A 12 6.92 10.41 -17.22
CA ALA A 12 7.97 10.06 -16.25
C ALA A 12 7.73 8.67 -15.63
N ARG A 13 6.48 8.33 -15.35
CA ARG A 13 6.13 6.99 -14.85
C ARG A 13 6.29 5.91 -15.91
N TRP A 14 6.02 6.21 -17.17
CA TRP A 14 6.25 5.25 -18.23
C TRP A 14 7.71 4.79 -18.28
N ALA A 15 8.65 5.72 -18.21
CA ALA A 15 10.08 5.38 -18.21
C ALA A 15 10.49 4.45 -17.05
N GLU A 16 9.82 4.57 -15.88
CA GLU A 16 10.08 3.72 -14.72
C GLU A 16 9.40 2.34 -14.85
N TYR A 17 8.20 2.28 -15.40
CA TYR A 17 7.34 1.08 -15.36
C TYR A 17 7.38 0.23 -16.63
N GLU A 18 7.84 0.73 -17.77
CA GLU A 18 7.80 0.00 -19.03
C GLU A 18 8.50 -1.36 -18.94
N ALA A 19 9.77 -1.38 -18.52
CA ALA A 19 10.55 -2.60 -18.47
C ALA A 19 9.99 -3.62 -17.44
N PRO A 20 9.65 -3.23 -16.19
CA PRO A 20 9.01 -4.12 -15.23
C PRO A 20 7.67 -4.69 -15.70
N LEU A 21 6.82 -3.87 -16.33
CA LEU A 21 5.52 -4.33 -16.83
C LEU A 21 5.66 -5.33 -17.97
N ARG A 22 6.57 -5.07 -18.92
CA ARG A 22 6.84 -6.02 -20.00
C ARG A 22 7.38 -7.35 -19.47
N ALA A 23 8.27 -7.32 -18.48
CA ALA A 23 8.78 -8.52 -17.83
C ALA A 23 7.66 -9.30 -17.13
N ALA A 24 6.84 -8.64 -16.31
CA ALA A 24 5.74 -9.27 -15.59
C ALA A 24 4.68 -9.88 -16.54
N ILE A 25 4.38 -9.21 -17.67
CA ILE A 25 3.48 -9.73 -18.70
C ILE A 25 4.07 -10.99 -19.34
N ALA A 26 5.37 -11.00 -19.63
CA ALA A 26 6.06 -12.15 -20.19
C ALA A 26 6.09 -13.34 -19.21
N ASP A 27 6.33 -13.09 -17.93
CA ASP A 27 6.39 -14.10 -16.87
C ASP A 27 5.07 -14.85 -16.69
N VAL A 28 3.94 -14.16 -16.88
CA VAL A 28 2.61 -14.80 -16.83
C VAL A 28 2.19 -15.42 -18.17
N GLY A 29 3.06 -15.39 -19.19
CA GLY A 29 2.81 -16.02 -20.50
C GLY A 29 1.68 -15.36 -21.32
N VAL A 30 1.40 -14.08 -21.09
CA VAL A 30 0.38 -13.32 -21.81
C VAL A 30 1.01 -12.59 -22.98
N GLU A 31 0.46 -12.78 -24.19
CA GLU A 31 0.80 -11.95 -25.36
C GLU A 31 0.06 -10.62 -25.24
N ALA A 32 0.77 -9.54 -24.93
CA ALA A 32 0.16 -8.21 -24.77
C ALA A 32 0.92 -7.12 -25.51
N GLN A 33 0.14 -6.15 -26.03
CA GLN A 33 0.63 -4.87 -26.50
C GLN A 33 0.38 -3.83 -25.42
N ILE A 34 1.43 -3.23 -24.87
CA ILE A 34 1.34 -2.14 -23.90
C ILE A 34 1.85 -0.83 -24.54
N ALA A 35 1.08 0.24 -24.41
CA ALA A 35 1.43 1.56 -24.91
C ALA A 35 0.80 2.68 -24.08
N THR A 36 1.35 3.88 -24.19
CA THR A 36 0.85 5.09 -23.50
C THR A 36 -0.31 5.76 -24.23
N SER A 37 -0.59 5.33 -25.46
CA SER A 37 -1.72 5.82 -26.27
C SER A 37 -2.28 4.69 -27.12
N MET A 38 -3.60 4.52 -27.08
CA MET A 38 -4.36 3.56 -27.88
C MET A 38 -5.77 4.10 -28.14
N PRO A 39 -6.43 3.69 -29.27
CA PRO A 39 -7.86 3.90 -29.44
C PRO A 39 -8.63 3.25 -28.27
N PRO A 40 -9.51 3.97 -27.56
CA PRO A 40 -10.18 3.46 -26.35
C PRO A 40 -10.96 2.15 -26.58
N GLU A 41 -11.56 1.99 -27.75
CA GLU A 41 -12.41 0.85 -28.12
C GLU A 41 -11.66 -0.48 -28.26
N ILE A 42 -10.33 -0.46 -28.34
CA ILE A 42 -9.54 -1.70 -28.43
C ILE A 42 -8.86 -2.06 -27.09
N VAL A 43 -8.89 -1.18 -26.09
CA VAL A 43 -8.21 -1.37 -24.80
C VAL A 43 -8.90 -2.46 -23.98
N ASP A 44 -8.14 -3.48 -23.55
CA ASP A 44 -8.62 -4.56 -22.68
C ASP A 44 -8.37 -4.29 -21.20
N TYR A 45 -7.26 -3.61 -20.86
CA TYR A 45 -6.91 -3.25 -19.48
C TYR A 45 -6.24 -1.86 -19.44
N ILE A 46 -6.46 -1.16 -18.34
CA ILE A 46 -5.89 0.17 -18.12
C ILE A 46 -4.99 0.10 -16.89
N VAL A 47 -3.68 0.23 -17.07
CA VAL A 47 -2.72 0.48 -15.98
C VAL A 47 -2.77 1.99 -15.70
N TYR A 48 -3.21 2.37 -14.49
CA TYR A 48 -3.72 3.70 -14.23
C TYR A 48 -3.05 4.37 -13.02
N ALA A 49 -2.78 5.66 -13.14
CA ALA A 49 -2.50 6.53 -12.02
C ALA A 49 -3.51 7.68 -11.95
N PRO A 50 -4.02 8.08 -10.77
CA PRO A 50 -5.04 9.13 -10.64
C PRO A 50 -4.66 10.50 -11.20
N ASN A 51 -3.37 10.75 -11.41
CA ASN A 51 -2.83 11.97 -12.03
C ASN A 51 -2.64 11.85 -13.55
N SER A 52 -3.21 10.84 -14.20
CA SER A 52 -3.22 10.71 -15.66
C SER A 52 -4.24 11.66 -16.31
N GLU A 53 -4.13 11.83 -17.63
CA GLU A 53 -5.11 12.57 -18.42
C GLU A 53 -6.44 11.83 -18.58
N VAL A 54 -6.44 10.51 -18.35
CA VAL A 54 -7.66 9.68 -18.43
C VAL A 54 -8.47 9.89 -17.16
N GLN A 55 -9.55 10.66 -17.28
CA GLN A 55 -10.50 10.91 -16.18
C GLN A 55 -11.91 10.41 -16.51
N ASP A 56 -12.21 10.19 -17.78
CA ASP A 56 -13.45 9.60 -18.28
C ASP A 56 -13.18 8.19 -18.81
N PHE A 57 -13.82 7.20 -18.19
CA PHE A 57 -13.70 5.78 -18.56
C PHE A 57 -14.78 5.34 -19.55
N THR A 58 -15.74 6.18 -19.88
CA THR A 58 -16.86 5.87 -20.80
C THR A 58 -16.41 5.36 -22.18
N PRO A 59 -15.35 5.92 -22.81
CA PRO A 59 -14.92 5.46 -24.14
C PRO A 59 -14.30 4.07 -24.18
N TYR A 60 -13.87 3.55 -23.01
CA TYR A 60 -13.17 2.25 -22.89
C TYR A 60 -14.14 1.08 -22.79
N THR A 61 -15.01 0.94 -23.78
CA THR A 61 -16.15 0.00 -23.77
C THR A 61 -15.74 -1.47 -23.72
N ARG A 62 -14.50 -1.80 -24.08
CA ARG A 62 -13.95 -3.15 -24.07
C ARG A 62 -13.12 -3.46 -22.82
N ALA A 63 -12.77 -2.44 -22.05
CA ALA A 63 -11.91 -2.59 -20.90
C ALA A 63 -12.55 -3.49 -19.82
N LYS A 64 -11.77 -4.41 -19.27
CA LYS A 64 -12.19 -5.41 -18.29
C LYS A 64 -11.88 -5.00 -16.87
N ALA A 65 -10.82 -4.21 -16.66
CA ALA A 65 -10.44 -3.67 -15.36
C ALA A 65 -9.50 -2.48 -15.49
N VAL A 66 -9.50 -1.65 -14.44
CA VAL A 66 -8.50 -0.61 -14.18
C VAL A 66 -7.56 -1.13 -13.10
N LEU A 67 -6.27 -1.18 -13.40
CA LEU A 67 -5.20 -1.64 -12.52
C LEU A 67 -4.48 -0.41 -11.98
N ASN A 68 -4.83 0.01 -10.77
CA ASN A 68 -4.29 1.22 -10.17
C ASN A 68 -2.85 0.99 -9.71
N LEU A 69 -1.94 1.87 -10.11
CA LEU A 69 -0.52 1.86 -9.71
C LEU A 69 -0.31 2.25 -8.25
N TRP A 70 -1.31 2.89 -7.64
CA TRP A 70 -1.23 3.34 -6.25
C TRP A 70 -2.04 2.42 -5.32
N ALA A 71 -1.59 2.33 -4.08
CA ALA A 71 -2.34 1.64 -3.03
C ALA A 71 -3.61 2.40 -2.62
N GLY A 72 -3.55 3.75 -2.62
CA GLY A 72 -4.69 4.64 -2.41
C GLY A 72 -5.58 4.69 -3.66
N VAL A 73 -6.90 4.64 -3.46
CA VAL A 73 -7.91 4.65 -4.53
C VAL A 73 -8.95 5.77 -4.34
N GLU A 74 -8.77 6.63 -3.36
CA GLU A 74 -9.72 7.65 -2.92
C GLU A 74 -10.08 8.61 -4.05
N ALA A 75 -9.11 8.93 -4.92
CA ALA A 75 -9.31 9.82 -6.05
C ALA A 75 -10.06 9.17 -7.23
N VAL A 76 -10.28 7.85 -7.20
CA VAL A 76 -10.83 7.09 -8.34
C VAL A 76 -12.14 6.39 -8.01
N VAL A 77 -12.28 5.90 -6.76
CA VAL A 77 -13.40 5.04 -6.34
C VAL A 77 -14.77 5.71 -6.50
N GLY A 78 -14.83 7.03 -6.47
CA GLY A 78 -16.06 7.81 -6.67
C GLY A 78 -16.30 8.26 -8.12
N ASN A 79 -15.49 7.84 -9.08
CA ASN A 79 -15.65 8.26 -10.47
C ASN A 79 -16.89 7.61 -11.11
N GLU A 80 -17.87 8.43 -11.49
CA GLU A 80 -19.15 7.97 -12.02
C GLU A 80 -19.05 7.28 -13.39
N THR A 81 -17.97 7.52 -14.14
CA THR A 81 -17.72 6.89 -15.45
C THR A 81 -17.04 5.54 -15.33
N LEU A 82 -16.48 5.20 -14.17
CA LEU A 82 -15.81 3.93 -13.90
C LEU A 82 -16.85 2.84 -13.57
N LYS A 83 -17.24 2.03 -14.56
CA LYS A 83 -18.22 0.95 -14.43
C LYS A 83 -17.61 -0.45 -14.44
N ILE A 84 -16.29 -0.55 -14.53
CA ILE A 84 -15.53 -1.80 -14.54
C ILE A 84 -14.76 -1.95 -13.24
N PRO A 85 -14.29 -3.16 -12.90
CA PRO A 85 -13.50 -3.40 -11.69
C PRO A 85 -12.29 -2.49 -11.56
N LEU A 86 -12.10 -1.91 -10.37
CA LEU A 86 -10.91 -1.17 -9.97
C LEU A 86 -10.07 -2.05 -9.04
N CYS A 87 -8.87 -2.41 -9.50
CA CYS A 87 -7.90 -3.17 -8.71
C CYS A 87 -6.86 -2.20 -8.13
N ARG A 88 -6.76 -2.11 -6.81
CA ARG A 88 -5.70 -1.33 -6.17
C ARG A 88 -4.39 -2.12 -6.12
N MET A 89 -3.27 -1.42 -6.05
CA MET A 89 -1.98 -2.04 -5.82
C MET A 89 -1.89 -2.56 -4.37
N VAL A 90 -1.44 -3.80 -4.21
CA VAL A 90 -1.02 -4.39 -2.93
C VAL A 90 0.38 -4.96 -3.17
N ASP A 91 1.37 -4.39 -2.50
CA ASP A 91 2.78 -4.71 -2.71
C ASP A 91 3.43 -5.13 -1.37
N PRO A 92 4.05 -6.32 -1.30
CA PRO A 92 4.78 -6.77 -0.13
C PRO A 92 5.90 -5.80 0.31
N ALA A 93 6.58 -5.15 -0.64
CA ALA A 93 7.64 -4.19 -0.32
C ALA A 93 7.08 -2.93 0.35
N LEU A 94 5.92 -2.42 -0.11
CA LEU A 94 5.21 -1.33 0.56
C LEU A 94 4.80 -1.74 1.99
N THR A 95 4.29 -2.96 2.14
CA THR A 95 3.88 -3.49 3.44
C THR A 95 5.08 -3.59 4.37
N GLN A 96 6.19 -4.16 3.91
CA GLN A 96 7.42 -4.28 4.68
C GLN A 96 7.98 -2.91 5.10
N GLY A 97 8.07 -1.97 4.16
CA GLY A 97 8.52 -0.61 4.47
C GLY A 97 7.66 0.09 5.52
N MET A 98 6.34 -0.12 5.48
CA MET A 98 5.43 0.43 6.49
C MET A 98 5.63 -0.25 7.85
N VAL A 99 5.83 -1.56 7.89
CA VAL A 99 6.14 -2.30 9.13
C VAL A 99 7.43 -1.78 9.76
N GLU A 100 8.48 -1.60 8.98
CA GLU A 100 9.76 -1.08 9.46
C GLU A 100 9.60 0.34 10.03
N TRP A 101 8.90 1.20 9.30
CA TRP A 101 8.67 2.58 9.73
C TRP A 101 7.88 2.66 11.03
N VAL A 102 6.74 1.95 11.12
CA VAL A 102 5.89 1.93 12.31
C VAL A 102 6.63 1.34 13.50
N THR A 103 7.29 0.20 13.31
CA THR A 103 8.04 -0.47 14.37
C THR A 103 9.18 0.40 14.89
N GLY A 104 9.94 1.02 13.99
CA GLY A 104 11.02 1.93 14.35
C GLY A 104 10.55 3.11 15.19
N HIS A 105 9.44 3.75 14.80
CA HIS A 105 8.87 4.87 15.55
C HIS A 105 8.26 4.47 16.90
N ILE A 106 7.56 3.34 16.96
CA ILE A 106 7.01 2.82 18.23
C ILE A 106 8.15 2.50 19.20
N LEU A 107 9.20 1.82 18.75
CA LEU A 107 10.37 1.53 19.59
C LEU A 107 11.10 2.80 20.03
N ARG A 108 11.25 3.79 19.15
CA ARG A 108 11.84 5.09 19.49
C ARG A 108 11.10 5.76 20.66
N LEU A 109 9.77 5.80 20.57
CA LEU A 109 8.92 6.38 21.62
C LEU A 109 8.95 5.53 22.90
N HIS A 110 8.78 4.24 22.75
CA HIS A 110 8.74 3.27 23.86
C HIS A 110 10.03 3.27 24.69
N LEU A 111 11.19 3.33 24.00
CA LEU A 111 12.50 3.34 24.65
C LEU A 111 12.96 4.73 25.12
N GLY A 112 12.17 5.78 24.85
CA GLY A 112 12.54 7.17 25.18
C GLY A 112 13.79 7.67 24.47
N MET A 113 14.08 7.18 23.26
CA MET A 113 15.33 7.45 22.55
C MET A 113 15.59 8.95 22.32
N ASP A 114 14.54 9.78 22.20
CA ASP A 114 14.67 11.21 21.93
C ASP A 114 15.39 11.96 23.06
N ALA A 115 15.20 11.54 24.31
CA ALA A 115 15.92 12.11 25.44
C ALA A 115 17.43 11.85 25.34
N HIS A 116 17.83 10.66 24.88
CA HIS A 116 19.24 10.31 24.72
C HIS A 116 19.86 10.94 23.45
N ILE A 117 19.12 11.00 22.35
CA ILE A 117 19.59 11.63 21.11
C ILE A 117 19.84 13.13 21.29
N GLY A 118 18.97 13.81 22.07
CA GLY A 118 19.07 15.22 22.36
C GLY A 118 19.95 15.57 23.58
N ALA A 119 20.53 14.58 24.28
CA ALA A 119 21.31 14.84 25.48
C ALA A 119 22.63 15.57 25.18
N ALA A 120 23.04 16.46 26.09
CA ALA A 120 24.33 17.11 26.01
C ALA A 120 25.49 16.11 26.18
N PRO A 121 26.65 16.30 25.54
CA PRO A 121 27.81 15.42 25.72
C PRO A 121 28.16 15.21 27.20
N GLY A 122 28.35 13.96 27.61
CA GLY A 122 28.67 13.60 29.00
C GLY A 122 27.47 13.52 29.94
N THR A 123 26.24 13.76 29.47
CA THR A 123 25.02 13.53 30.27
C THR A 123 24.72 12.03 30.33
N TRP A 124 24.56 11.51 31.57
CA TRP A 124 24.10 10.16 31.81
C TRP A 124 22.79 10.22 32.58
N ASP A 125 21.69 9.76 31.96
CA ASP A 125 20.38 9.68 32.58
C ASP A 125 19.86 8.24 32.47
N PRO A 126 20.05 7.41 33.50
CA PRO A 126 19.75 5.98 33.45
C PRO A 126 18.26 5.69 33.72
N VAL A 127 17.38 6.18 32.86
CA VAL A 127 15.96 5.84 32.90
C VAL A 127 15.72 4.52 32.15
N ALA A 128 15.27 3.48 32.88
CA ALA A 128 14.86 2.22 32.27
C ALA A 128 13.43 2.34 31.74
N PRO A 129 13.20 2.13 30.43
CA PRO A 129 11.84 2.12 29.89
C PRO A 129 11.06 0.89 30.40
N PRO A 130 9.70 0.90 30.35
CA PRO A 130 8.90 -0.30 30.60
C PRO A 130 9.23 -1.37 29.55
N LEU A 131 8.90 -2.62 29.84
CA LEU A 131 9.06 -3.69 28.86
C LEU A 131 7.86 -3.72 27.88
N SER A 132 8.07 -4.25 26.68
CA SER A 132 7.04 -4.28 25.64
C SER A 132 5.77 -4.99 26.11
N PHE A 133 5.90 -6.09 26.86
CA PHE A 133 4.74 -6.84 27.36
C PHE A 133 3.91 -6.09 28.43
N ASP A 134 4.44 -5.01 29.01
CA ASP A 134 3.72 -4.11 29.91
C ASP A 134 3.15 -2.88 29.19
N THR A 135 3.38 -2.78 27.88
CA THR A 135 3.01 -1.61 27.06
C THR A 135 1.90 -1.97 26.08
N ARG A 136 0.87 -1.13 26.04
CA ARG A 136 -0.25 -1.28 25.13
C ARG A 136 -0.08 -0.40 23.89
N VAL A 137 -0.39 -0.98 22.74
CA VAL A 137 -0.41 -0.27 21.44
C VAL A 137 -1.76 -0.49 20.79
N THR A 138 -2.36 0.59 20.28
CA THR A 138 -3.62 0.49 19.52
C THR A 138 -3.38 0.84 18.07
N VAL A 139 -3.85 -0.02 17.16
CA VAL A 139 -3.79 0.16 15.71
C VAL A 139 -5.19 0.47 15.18
N LEU A 140 -5.39 1.65 14.60
CA LEU A 140 -6.65 2.05 13.99
C LEU A 140 -6.64 1.72 12.50
N GLY A 141 -7.35 0.66 12.13
CA GLY A 141 -7.42 0.14 10.77
C GLY A 141 -6.66 -1.19 10.61
N LEU A 142 -7.40 -2.31 10.59
CA LEU A 142 -6.86 -3.65 10.36
C LEU A 142 -7.04 -4.08 8.89
N GLY A 143 -6.59 -3.22 7.95
CA GLY A 143 -6.37 -3.59 6.54
C GLY A 143 -5.01 -4.27 6.35
N GLU A 144 -4.56 -4.44 5.12
CA GLU A 144 -3.27 -5.08 4.79
C GLU A 144 -2.10 -4.51 5.61
N LEU A 145 -1.89 -3.19 5.57
CA LEU A 145 -0.78 -2.54 6.27
C LEU A 145 -0.96 -2.57 7.78
N GLY A 146 -2.15 -2.24 8.28
CA GLY A 146 -2.40 -2.20 9.72
C GLY A 146 -2.31 -3.57 10.38
N THR A 147 -2.77 -4.63 9.71
CA THR A 147 -2.63 -6.01 10.20
C THR A 147 -1.16 -6.41 10.28
N ALA A 148 -0.37 -6.15 9.23
CA ALA A 148 1.06 -6.47 9.23
C ALA A 148 1.83 -5.72 10.33
N CYS A 149 1.54 -4.42 10.51
CA CYS A 149 2.14 -3.63 11.60
C CYS A 149 1.74 -4.15 12.98
N ALA A 150 0.46 -4.47 13.18
CA ALA A 150 -0.04 -5.01 14.45
C ALA A 150 0.62 -6.34 14.80
N GLN A 151 0.77 -7.25 13.83
CA GLN A 151 1.44 -8.53 14.01
C GLN A 151 2.94 -8.36 14.33
N ALA A 152 3.63 -7.44 13.67
CA ALA A 152 5.03 -7.15 13.96
C ALA A 152 5.22 -6.63 15.40
N LEU A 153 4.34 -5.73 15.86
CA LEU A 153 4.38 -5.21 17.23
C LEU A 153 4.03 -6.29 18.27
N ALA A 154 3.05 -7.15 17.97
CA ALA A 154 2.73 -8.29 18.83
C ALA A 154 3.91 -9.27 18.91
N GLY A 155 4.62 -9.50 17.81
CA GLY A 155 5.85 -10.30 17.77
C GLY A 155 7.01 -9.73 18.61
N LEU A 156 7.02 -8.42 18.87
CA LEU A 156 7.93 -7.76 19.82
C LEU A 156 7.45 -7.81 21.27
N GLY A 157 6.29 -8.42 21.52
CA GLY A 157 5.73 -8.61 22.86
C GLY A 157 4.79 -7.49 23.33
N PHE A 158 4.47 -6.48 22.50
CA PHE A 158 3.49 -5.46 22.87
C PHE A 158 2.08 -6.06 23.01
N GLN A 159 1.28 -5.51 23.94
CA GLN A 159 -0.13 -5.82 24.05
C GLN A 159 -0.90 -5.04 22.98
N VAL A 160 -1.18 -5.68 21.84
CA VAL A 160 -1.77 -4.99 20.69
C VAL A 160 -3.27 -5.12 20.67
N THR A 161 -3.95 -3.97 20.55
CA THR A 161 -5.38 -3.87 20.25
C THR A 161 -5.53 -3.25 18.86
N GLY A 162 -6.33 -3.86 17.99
CA GLY A 162 -6.65 -3.34 16.67
C GLY A 162 -8.13 -3.02 16.51
N TRP A 163 -8.46 -1.93 15.82
CA TRP A 163 -9.84 -1.56 15.51
C TRP A 163 -10.07 -1.52 14.00
N SER A 164 -11.21 -2.03 13.55
CA SER A 164 -11.67 -1.86 12.16
C SER A 164 -13.20 -1.87 12.06
N ARG A 165 -13.75 -1.29 11.00
CA ARG A 165 -15.21 -1.22 10.76
C ARG A 165 -15.92 -2.57 10.69
N SER A 166 -15.21 -3.62 10.37
CA SER A 166 -15.71 -5.00 10.37
C SER A 166 -14.90 -5.82 11.36
N GLN A 167 -15.55 -6.69 12.10
CA GLN A 167 -14.89 -7.60 13.02
C GLN A 167 -13.81 -8.41 12.30
N LYS A 168 -12.66 -8.53 12.93
CA LYS A 168 -11.52 -9.35 12.49
C LYS A 168 -11.19 -10.36 13.56
N ASP A 169 -10.52 -11.42 13.13
CA ASP A 169 -9.89 -12.42 14.00
C ASP A 169 -8.44 -12.56 13.53
N ILE A 170 -7.52 -12.04 14.33
CA ILE A 170 -6.08 -12.00 14.01
C ILE A 170 -5.34 -12.52 15.23
N ASP A 171 -4.56 -13.59 15.03
CA ASP A 171 -3.82 -14.22 16.10
C ASP A 171 -2.88 -13.24 16.82
N GLY A 172 -2.91 -13.28 18.16
CA GLY A 172 -2.11 -12.40 19.01
C GLY A 172 -2.60 -10.95 19.13
N ILE A 173 -3.75 -10.59 18.54
CA ILE A 173 -4.27 -9.22 18.56
C ILE A 173 -5.70 -9.17 19.09
N THR A 174 -5.96 -8.28 20.04
CA THR A 174 -7.34 -8.00 20.49
C THR A 174 -8.05 -7.17 19.45
N CYS A 175 -9.00 -7.76 18.69
CA CYS A 175 -9.71 -7.08 17.62
C CYS A 175 -11.04 -6.48 18.09
N LEU A 176 -11.27 -5.20 17.78
CA LEU A 176 -12.49 -4.43 18.07
C LEU A 176 -13.11 -3.91 16.76
N SER A 177 -14.45 -3.69 16.76
CA SER A 177 -15.19 -3.11 15.63
C SER A 177 -16.22 -2.08 16.08
#